data_74bd99bce8d8b45ac0999f6a6552c523
#
_entry.id   74bd99bce8d8b45ac0999f6a6552c523
#
_cell.length_a   1.000
_cell.length_b   1.000
_cell.length_c   1.000
_cell.angle_alpha   90.00
_cell.angle_beta   90.00
_cell.angle_gamma   90.00
#
_symmetry.space_group_name_H-M   'P 1'
#
loop_
_entity.id
_entity.type
_entity.pdbx_description
1 polymer ?
#
loop_
_entity_poly.entity_id
_entity_poly.type
_entity_poly.pdbx_seq_one_letter_code
_entity_poly.pdbx_strand_id
1 'polypeptide(L)'
;MKVIFLGAGAWGTAMAMHAAKNPLCSEVTLWSRSAEQALQVQTTRCNERYLKGLVLPEALHVTANWEEAFLNADQDTLVVLATPVSGLKDIVANLLQTKNVPLNWVWLCKGLEPETAAMPHQVIERELSASQLPIAKEVRLGVLSGPSFAMEVAKEMPCALTVASHTEALVLLTQKVFHSGRMRIYGSDDVVGVELGGAIKNVLAIATGIGDGLGLGLNARAALLTRGLAEMMRLIIAMGGKSETAMGLTGVGDLILTATGDLSRNRQVGMQLAGGKSLSEVLANLGHVAEGVRCAQAVS
;
A
#
# COMPACT_ATOMS: atom_id res chain seq x y z
N MET A 1 17.74 -11.23 7.59
CA MET A 1 16.92 -11.18 6.37
C MET A 1 17.15 -9.86 5.68
N LYS A 2 17.20 -9.85 4.35
CA LYS A 2 17.32 -8.62 3.55
C LYS A 2 15.95 -8.18 3.08
N VAL A 3 15.69 -6.89 3.13
CA VAL A 3 14.41 -6.31 2.73
C VAL A 3 14.65 -5.08 1.85
N ILE A 4 14.03 -5.05 0.67
CA ILE A 4 14.16 -3.94 -0.28
C ILE A 4 12.80 -3.32 -0.51
N PHE A 5 12.67 -2.04 -0.19
CA PHE A 5 11.45 -1.27 -0.46
C PHE A 5 11.60 -0.48 -1.75
N LEU A 6 10.69 -0.69 -2.68
CA LEU A 6 10.65 0.03 -3.96
C LEU A 6 9.58 1.11 -3.92
N GLY A 7 9.99 2.33 -3.57
CA GLY A 7 9.12 3.48 -3.45
C GLY A 7 9.24 4.21 -2.11
N ALA A 8 9.84 5.40 -2.13
CA ALA A 8 10.07 6.26 -0.98
C ALA A 8 8.93 7.27 -0.72
N GLY A 9 7.68 6.84 -0.91
CA GLY A 9 6.49 7.57 -0.47
C GLY A 9 6.27 7.46 1.05
N ALA A 10 5.22 8.09 1.58
CA ALA A 10 4.93 8.06 3.03
C ALA A 10 4.85 6.62 3.57
N TRP A 11 4.06 5.78 2.92
CA TRP A 11 3.82 4.40 3.38
C TRP A 11 5.05 3.52 3.23
N GLY A 12 5.74 3.54 2.09
CA GLY A 12 6.98 2.80 1.89
C GLY A 12 8.07 3.20 2.89
N THR A 13 8.24 4.51 3.15
CA THR A 13 9.20 5.00 4.14
C THR A 13 8.84 4.54 5.56
N ALA A 14 7.56 4.63 5.97
CA ALA A 14 7.13 4.21 7.30
C ALA A 14 7.38 2.71 7.54
N MET A 15 7.07 1.87 6.56
CA MET A 15 7.29 0.42 6.63
C MET A 15 8.78 0.06 6.60
N ALA A 16 9.60 0.78 5.81
CA ALA A 16 11.05 0.61 5.80
C ALA A 16 11.68 0.99 7.15
N MET A 17 11.22 2.10 7.76
CA MET A 17 11.65 2.49 9.12
C MET A 17 11.30 1.42 10.15
N HIS A 18 10.10 0.83 10.06
CA HIS A 18 9.68 -0.26 10.96
C HIS A 18 10.57 -1.51 10.77
N ALA A 19 10.77 -1.94 9.53
CA ALA A 19 11.61 -3.11 9.22
C ALA A 19 13.08 -2.91 9.66
N ALA A 20 13.63 -1.70 9.50
CA ALA A 20 15.00 -1.39 9.90
C ALA A 20 15.24 -1.45 11.43
N LYS A 21 14.19 -1.43 12.24
CA LYS A 21 14.25 -1.61 13.69
C LYS A 21 14.13 -3.07 14.14
N ASN A 22 13.76 -3.96 13.22
CA ASN A 22 13.64 -5.37 13.53
C ASN A 22 15.02 -6.04 13.47
N PRO A 23 15.54 -6.60 14.59
CA PRO A 23 16.87 -7.22 14.63
C PRO A 23 17.00 -8.44 13.71
N LEU A 24 15.92 -9.01 13.24
CA LEU A 24 15.93 -10.10 12.25
C LEU A 24 16.22 -9.58 10.83
N CYS A 25 16.09 -8.29 10.57
CA CYS A 25 16.42 -7.67 9.29
C CYS A 25 17.88 -7.19 9.31
N SER A 26 18.77 -7.93 8.66
CA SER A 26 20.20 -7.62 8.60
C SER A 26 20.55 -6.46 7.68
N GLU A 27 19.69 -6.21 6.69
CA GLU A 27 19.86 -5.14 5.70
C GLU A 27 18.48 -4.67 5.24
N VAL A 28 18.23 -3.35 5.30
CA VAL A 28 17.00 -2.74 4.82
C VAL A 28 17.32 -1.57 3.92
N THR A 29 16.88 -1.66 2.67
CA THR A 29 17.11 -0.63 1.66
C THR A 29 15.79 -0.01 1.20
N LEU A 30 15.74 1.31 1.12
CA LEU A 30 14.64 2.08 0.57
C LEU A 30 15.09 2.71 -0.76
N TRP A 31 14.56 2.22 -1.85
CA TRP A 31 14.83 2.76 -3.17
C TRP A 31 13.82 3.86 -3.54
N SER A 32 14.33 4.96 -4.07
CA SER A 32 13.54 6.05 -4.63
C SER A 32 13.83 6.25 -6.11
N ARG A 33 12.79 6.40 -6.93
CA ARG A 33 12.96 6.76 -8.35
C ARG A 33 13.64 8.12 -8.55
N SER A 34 13.49 9.05 -7.60
CA SER A 34 14.12 10.36 -7.64
C SER A 34 15.48 10.33 -6.96
N ALA A 35 16.55 10.58 -7.73
CA ALA A 35 17.91 10.68 -7.20
C ALA A 35 18.05 11.85 -6.19
N GLU A 36 17.39 12.97 -6.48
CA GLU A 36 17.37 14.13 -5.58
C GLU A 36 16.73 13.78 -4.23
N GLN A 37 15.55 13.12 -4.27
CA GLN A 37 14.89 12.67 -3.03
C GLN A 37 15.75 11.66 -2.27
N ALA A 38 16.33 10.66 -2.94
CA ALA A 38 17.16 9.67 -2.29
C ALA A 38 18.36 10.31 -1.59
N LEU A 39 19.08 11.19 -2.30
CA LEU A 39 20.23 11.91 -1.75
C LEU A 39 19.82 12.76 -0.54
N GLN A 40 18.75 13.54 -0.68
CA GLN A 40 18.24 14.40 0.40
C GLN A 40 17.87 13.54 1.62
N VAL A 41 17.10 12.46 1.45
CA VAL A 41 16.66 11.60 2.56
C VAL A 41 17.84 10.85 3.20
N GLN A 42 18.79 10.35 2.40
CA GLN A 42 19.99 9.68 2.91
C GLN A 42 20.88 10.63 3.73
N THR A 43 21.05 11.87 3.26
CA THR A 43 21.90 12.87 3.92
C THR A 43 21.27 13.44 5.17
N THR A 44 20.00 13.87 5.10
CA THR A 44 19.31 14.51 6.22
C THR A 44 18.69 13.54 7.21
N ARG A 45 18.61 12.28 6.86
CA ARG A 45 17.89 11.22 7.61
C ARG A 45 16.42 11.56 7.86
N CYS A 46 15.81 12.38 7.01
CA CYS A 46 14.41 12.80 7.11
C CYS A 46 13.76 12.79 5.73
N ASN A 47 12.57 12.21 5.61
CA ASN A 47 11.75 12.29 4.40
C ASN A 47 10.73 13.43 4.56
N GLU A 48 11.21 14.68 4.53
CA GLU A 48 10.42 15.86 4.83
C GLU A 48 9.19 16.04 3.92
N ARG A 49 9.26 15.54 2.70
CA ARG A 49 8.14 15.59 1.74
C ARG A 49 6.96 14.74 2.16
N TYR A 50 7.20 13.58 2.80
CA TYR A 50 6.18 12.55 3.04
C TYR A 50 5.96 12.22 4.51
N LEU A 51 7.00 12.32 5.34
CA LEU A 51 6.97 12.02 6.79
C LEU A 51 7.73 13.09 7.57
N LYS A 52 7.25 14.32 7.47
CA LYS A 52 7.87 15.52 8.06
C LYS A 52 8.19 15.33 9.55
N GLY A 53 9.42 15.70 9.92
CA GLY A 53 9.88 15.74 11.31
C GLY A 53 10.17 14.37 11.92
N LEU A 54 10.26 13.30 11.12
CA LEU A 54 10.64 11.98 11.60
C LEU A 54 12.02 11.58 11.09
N VAL A 55 12.89 11.19 12.02
CA VAL A 55 14.26 10.75 11.73
C VAL A 55 14.27 9.27 11.37
N LEU A 56 14.91 8.93 10.25
CA LEU A 56 15.07 7.54 9.80
C LEU A 56 16.10 6.80 10.67
N PRO A 57 15.85 5.51 10.99
CA PRO A 57 16.83 4.67 11.66
C PRO A 57 18.17 4.63 10.90
N GLU A 58 19.30 4.63 11.60
CA GLU A 58 20.62 4.58 10.98
C GLU A 58 20.81 3.34 10.08
N ALA A 59 20.24 2.21 10.48
CA ALA A 59 20.27 0.96 9.74
C ALA A 59 19.49 0.98 8.42
N LEU A 60 18.69 2.03 8.15
CA LEU A 60 17.95 2.17 6.89
C LEU A 60 18.83 2.84 5.84
N HIS A 61 19.21 2.09 4.80
CA HIS A 61 19.91 2.62 3.63
C HIS A 61 18.93 3.20 2.62
N VAL A 62 19.24 4.38 2.04
CA VAL A 62 18.37 5.02 1.04
C VAL A 62 19.18 5.32 -0.21
N THR A 63 18.70 4.84 -1.37
CA THR A 63 19.38 5.03 -2.65
C THR A 63 18.39 5.23 -3.80
N ALA A 64 18.83 5.85 -4.88
CA ALA A 64 18.15 5.85 -6.19
C ALA A 64 18.83 4.91 -7.19
N ASN A 65 19.99 4.38 -6.87
CA ASN A 65 20.71 3.46 -7.73
C ASN A 65 20.09 2.06 -7.60
N TRP A 66 19.59 1.52 -8.71
CA TRP A 66 18.94 0.21 -8.73
C TRP A 66 19.92 -0.92 -8.43
N GLU A 67 21.10 -0.88 -9.03
CA GLU A 67 22.13 -1.90 -8.85
C GLU A 67 22.63 -1.94 -7.41
N GLU A 68 22.81 -0.77 -6.77
CA GLU A 68 23.17 -0.65 -5.38
C GLU A 68 22.07 -1.23 -4.47
N ALA A 69 20.79 -0.95 -4.75
CA ALA A 69 19.68 -1.47 -3.96
C ALA A 69 19.62 -3.01 -3.96
N PHE A 70 20.09 -3.66 -5.04
CA PHE A 70 20.07 -5.11 -5.22
C PHE A 70 21.45 -5.77 -5.10
N LEU A 71 22.49 -5.02 -4.70
CA LEU A 71 23.89 -5.52 -4.67
C LEU A 71 24.04 -6.84 -3.90
N ASN A 72 23.38 -6.94 -2.75
CA ASN A 72 23.42 -8.11 -1.88
C ASN A 72 22.13 -8.95 -1.95
N ALA A 73 21.26 -8.70 -2.90
CA ALA A 73 19.99 -9.42 -3.02
C ALA A 73 20.23 -10.90 -3.40
N ASP A 74 19.41 -11.75 -2.83
CA ASP A 74 19.33 -13.19 -3.10
C ASP A 74 17.86 -13.60 -3.28
N GLN A 75 17.63 -14.88 -3.53
CA GLN A 75 16.28 -15.41 -3.74
C GLN A 75 15.39 -15.30 -2.49
N ASP A 76 15.98 -15.24 -1.29
CA ASP A 76 15.27 -15.15 -0.02
C ASP A 76 14.98 -13.70 0.40
N THR A 77 15.51 -12.72 -0.32
CA THR A 77 15.27 -11.30 -0.08
C THR A 77 13.79 -10.96 -0.27
N LEU A 78 13.19 -10.26 0.70
CA LEU A 78 11.84 -9.74 0.58
C LEU A 78 11.86 -8.41 -0.18
N VAL A 79 11.17 -8.34 -1.31
CA VAL A 79 10.94 -7.09 -2.04
C VAL A 79 9.54 -6.55 -1.71
N VAL A 80 9.49 -5.31 -1.26
CA VAL A 80 8.26 -4.61 -0.89
C VAL A 80 7.96 -3.54 -1.92
N LEU A 81 6.92 -3.76 -2.75
CA LEU A 81 6.49 -2.84 -3.79
C LEU A 81 5.62 -1.74 -3.17
N ALA A 82 6.20 -0.58 -2.94
CA ALA A 82 5.55 0.57 -2.29
C ALA A 82 5.25 1.71 -3.28
N THR A 83 5.18 1.39 -4.57
CA THR A 83 4.76 2.30 -5.64
C THR A 83 3.24 2.34 -5.77
N PRO A 84 2.64 3.38 -6.37
CA PRO A 84 1.23 3.32 -6.80
C PRO A 84 0.99 2.19 -7.80
N VAL A 85 -0.25 1.73 -7.94
CA VAL A 85 -0.62 0.66 -8.90
C VAL A 85 -0.13 0.98 -10.32
N SER A 86 -0.24 2.24 -10.77
CA SER A 86 0.25 2.70 -12.07
C SER A 86 1.76 2.56 -12.29
N GLY A 87 2.54 2.33 -11.23
CA GLY A 87 3.99 2.10 -11.31
C GLY A 87 4.39 0.63 -11.24
N LEU A 88 3.45 -0.30 -11.04
CA LEU A 88 3.77 -1.72 -10.87
C LEU A 88 4.38 -2.32 -12.12
N LYS A 89 3.84 -2.01 -13.29
CA LYS A 89 4.35 -2.51 -14.58
C LYS A 89 5.85 -2.26 -14.73
N ASP A 90 6.26 -1.00 -14.58
CA ASP A 90 7.67 -0.60 -14.75
C ASP A 90 8.57 -1.25 -13.70
N ILE A 91 8.10 -1.34 -12.46
CA ILE A 91 8.85 -1.97 -11.37
C ILE A 91 9.03 -3.46 -11.59
N VAL A 92 7.99 -4.17 -12.03
CA VAL A 92 8.08 -5.61 -12.35
C VAL A 92 9.05 -5.84 -13.51
N ALA A 93 8.98 -5.03 -14.57
CA ALA A 93 9.91 -5.11 -15.69
C ALA A 93 11.37 -4.93 -15.24
N ASN A 94 11.64 -3.96 -14.37
CA ASN A 94 12.98 -3.72 -13.84
C ASN A 94 13.44 -4.86 -12.91
N LEU A 95 12.56 -5.41 -12.07
CA LEU A 95 12.87 -6.55 -11.21
C LEU A 95 13.31 -7.77 -12.01
N LEU A 96 12.62 -8.07 -13.10
CA LEU A 96 12.94 -9.21 -13.96
C LEU A 96 14.28 -9.05 -14.70
N GLN A 97 14.79 -7.83 -14.83
CA GLN A 97 16.13 -7.54 -15.41
C GLN A 97 17.24 -7.56 -14.35
N THR A 98 16.90 -7.70 -13.06
CA THR A 98 17.87 -7.74 -11.98
C THR A 98 18.71 -9.03 -12.08
N LYS A 99 20.02 -8.94 -11.85
CA LYS A 99 20.95 -10.08 -11.99
C LYS A 99 20.57 -11.28 -11.12
N ASN A 100 20.18 -11.02 -9.87
CA ASN A 100 19.70 -12.01 -8.91
C ASN A 100 18.27 -11.63 -8.54
N VAL A 101 17.27 -12.12 -9.25
CA VAL A 101 15.86 -11.79 -9.01
C VAL A 101 15.43 -12.38 -7.67
N PRO A 102 15.05 -11.55 -6.67
CA PRO A 102 14.44 -12.06 -5.45
C PRO A 102 13.09 -12.72 -5.74
N LEU A 103 12.75 -13.77 -5.01
CA LEU A 103 11.53 -14.54 -5.29
C LEU A 103 10.33 -14.15 -4.41
N ASN A 104 10.49 -13.27 -3.45
CA ASN A 104 9.45 -12.94 -2.49
C ASN A 104 9.02 -11.49 -2.68
N TRP A 105 7.85 -11.26 -3.28
CA TRP A 105 7.33 -9.92 -3.56
C TRP A 105 6.02 -9.66 -2.83
N VAL A 106 5.98 -8.56 -2.07
CA VAL A 106 4.78 -8.10 -1.37
C VAL A 106 4.51 -6.65 -1.78
N TRP A 107 3.31 -6.36 -2.27
CA TRP A 107 2.94 -4.98 -2.59
C TRP A 107 2.10 -4.35 -1.48
N LEU A 108 2.23 -3.02 -1.40
CA LEU A 108 1.54 -2.17 -0.42
C LEU A 108 0.50 -1.26 -1.08
N CYS A 109 0.49 -1.16 -2.41
CA CYS A 109 -0.42 -0.30 -3.13
C CYS A 109 -1.86 -0.76 -2.98
N LYS A 110 -2.77 0.21 -2.98
CA LYS A 110 -4.21 0.01 -2.86
C LYS A 110 -4.88 0.69 -4.04
N GLY A 111 -5.82 0.02 -4.67
CA GLY A 111 -6.53 0.56 -5.81
C GLY A 111 -6.48 -0.37 -7.01
N LEU A 112 -6.97 0.14 -8.14
CA LEU A 112 -7.04 -0.57 -9.41
C LEU A 112 -6.18 0.15 -10.45
N GLU A 113 -5.73 -0.59 -11.47
CA GLU A 113 -5.04 0.01 -12.62
C GLU A 113 -6.02 0.91 -13.38
N PRO A 114 -5.65 2.17 -13.67
CA PRO A 114 -6.62 3.13 -14.24
C PRO A 114 -7.18 2.73 -15.60
N GLU A 115 -6.36 2.10 -16.44
CA GLU A 115 -6.69 1.81 -17.84
C GLU A 115 -7.55 0.56 -17.99
N THR A 116 -7.38 -0.44 -17.12
CA THR A 116 -7.98 -1.77 -17.26
C THR A 116 -8.87 -2.18 -16.10
N ALA A 117 -8.89 -1.39 -15.02
CA ALA A 117 -9.48 -1.73 -13.73
C ALA A 117 -8.90 -3.03 -13.10
N ALA A 118 -7.74 -3.48 -13.55
CA ALA A 118 -7.10 -4.68 -13.03
C ALA A 118 -6.61 -4.47 -11.60
N MET A 119 -6.74 -5.52 -10.78
CA MET A 119 -6.17 -5.57 -9.44
C MET A 119 -4.63 -5.67 -9.50
N PRO A 120 -3.90 -5.22 -8.46
CA PRO A 120 -2.44 -5.27 -8.44
C PRO A 120 -1.85 -6.65 -8.76
N HIS A 121 -2.41 -7.74 -8.19
CA HIS A 121 -1.94 -9.10 -8.52
C HIS A 121 -2.07 -9.40 -10.02
N GLN A 122 -3.18 -9.01 -10.65
CA GLN A 122 -3.42 -9.25 -12.07
C GLN A 122 -2.43 -8.47 -12.95
N VAL A 123 -2.08 -7.24 -12.55
CA VAL A 123 -1.04 -6.44 -13.24
C VAL A 123 0.31 -7.15 -13.14
N ILE A 124 0.70 -7.60 -11.95
CA ILE A 124 1.99 -8.27 -11.73
C ILE A 124 2.04 -9.60 -12.49
N GLU A 125 1.01 -10.43 -12.40
CA GLU A 125 0.93 -11.73 -13.07
C GLU A 125 0.94 -11.60 -14.59
N ARG A 126 0.31 -10.57 -15.14
CA ARG A 126 0.35 -10.24 -16.56
C ARG A 126 1.78 -9.95 -17.02
N GLU A 127 2.52 -9.11 -16.29
CA GLU A 127 3.91 -8.76 -16.63
C GLU A 127 4.87 -9.95 -16.44
N LEU A 128 4.69 -10.75 -15.38
CA LEU A 128 5.44 -12.00 -15.18
C LEU A 128 5.22 -12.97 -16.34
N SER A 129 3.98 -13.17 -16.75
CA SER A 129 3.62 -14.06 -17.85
C SER A 129 4.16 -13.56 -19.19
N ALA A 130 4.11 -12.25 -19.45
CA ALA A 130 4.62 -11.63 -20.68
C ALA A 130 6.15 -11.74 -20.80
N SER A 131 6.88 -11.82 -19.68
CA SER A 131 8.35 -11.90 -19.68
C SER A 131 8.90 -13.19 -20.27
N GLN A 132 8.12 -14.28 -20.24
CA GLN A 132 8.53 -15.64 -20.61
C GLN A 132 9.81 -16.16 -19.91
N LEU A 133 10.29 -15.47 -18.87
CA LEU A 133 11.45 -15.89 -18.12
C LEU A 133 11.10 -17.06 -17.19
N PRO A 134 11.91 -18.14 -17.12
CA PRO A 134 11.64 -19.26 -16.22
C PRO A 134 11.48 -18.84 -14.77
N ILE A 135 12.32 -17.90 -14.30
CA ILE A 135 12.31 -17.39 -12.93
C ILE A 135 10.97 -16.73 -12.53
N ALA A 136 10.23 -16.18 -13.50
CA ALA A 136 8.93 -15.55 -13.26
C ALA A 136 7.90 -16.51 -12.64
N LYS A 137 8.04 -17.82 -12.90
CA LYS A 137 7.15 -18.87 -12.35
C LYS A 137 7.47 -19.22 -10.89
N GLU A 138 8.63 -18.83 -10.40
CA GLU A 138 9.09 -19.10 -9.05
C GLU A 138 8.78 -17.97 -8.08
N VAL A 139 8.39 -16.80 -8.60
CA VAL A 139 8.08 -15.62 -7.80
C VAL A 139 6.84 -15.87 -6.94
N ARG A 140 6.98 -15.64 -5.65
CA ARG A 140 5.92 -15.72 -4.65
C ARG A 140 5.34 -14.33 -4.47
N LEU A 141 4.02 -14.22 -4.61
CA LEU A 141 3.30 -12.96 -4.64
C LEU A 141 2.39 -12.80 -3.42
N GLY A 142 2.35 -11.59 -2.84
CA GLY A 142 1.47 -11.30 -1.73
C GLY A 142 1.16 -9.81 -1.58
N VAL A 143 0.06 -9.51 -0.91
CA VAL A 143 -0.39 -8.16 -0.59
C VAL A 143 -0.33 -7.93 0.92
N LEU A 144 0.12 -6.74 1.34
CA LEU A 144 0.04 -6.30 2.73
C LEU A 144 -0.84 -5.06 2.82
N SER A 145 -1.96 -5.16 3.54
CA SER A 145 -2.97 -4.11 3.64
C SER A 145 -3.62 -4.09 5.03
N GLY A 146 -4.43 -3.06 5.31
CA GLY A 146 -5.16 -2.89 6.56
C GLY A 146 -5.18 -1.45 7.04
N PRO A 147 -5.77 -1.18 8.23
CA PRO A 147 -5.90 0.15 8.79
C PRO A 147 -4.53 0.71 9.19
N SER A 148 -4.04 1.69 8.42
CA SER A 148 -2.69 2.22 8.62
C SER A 148 -2.51 3.63 8.05
N PHE A 149 -2.35 4.59 8.93
CA PHE A 149 -1.80 5.88 8.54
C PHE A 149 -0.27 5.84 8.67
N ALA A 150 0.43 6.19 7.59
CA ALA A 150 1.89 6.13 7.53
C ALA A 150 2.57 6.90 8.67
N MET A 151 2.02 8.07 9.02
CA MET A 151 2.53 8.90 10.12
C MET A 151 2.42 8.20 11.48
N GLU A 152 1.34 7.47 11.73
CA GLU A 152 1.14 6.74 12.99
C GLU A 152 2.09 5.54 13.08
N VAL A 153 2.24 4.80 11.99
CA VAL A 153 3.18 3.68 11.92
C VAL A 153 4.62 4.16 12.10
N ALA A 154 5.01 5.24 11.46
CA ALA A 154 6.35 5.82 11.61
C ALA A 154 6.63 6.34 13.03
N LYS A 155 5.57 6.74 13.77
CA LYS A 155 5.61 7.07 15.21
C LYS A 155 5.50 5.85 16.13
N GLU A 156 5.54 4.62 15.59
CA GLU A 156 5.44 3.37 16.35
C GLU A 156 4.13 3.21 17.15
N MET A 157 3.05 3.84 16.68
CA MET A 157 1.73 3.64 17.27
C MET A 157 1.22 2.22 16.95
N PRO A 158 0.37 1.63 17.82
CA PRO A 158 -0.19 0.30 17.56
C PRO A 158 -0.87 0.21 16.21
N CYS A 159 -0.52 -0.82 15.44
CA CYS A 159 -1.06 -1.08 14.10
C CYS A 159 -1.27 -2.57 13.88
N ALA A 160 -2.32 -2.91 13.16
CA ALA A 160 -2.61 -4.28 12.75
C ALA A 160 -2.89 -4.34 11.26
N LEU A 161 -2.20 -5.25 10.54
CA LEU A 161 -2.30 -5.43 9.10
C LEU A 161 -2.56 -6.89 8.75
N THR A 162 -3.02 -7.13 7.53
CA THR A 162 -3.17 -8.47 6.96
C THR A 162 -2.20 -8.61 5.79
N VAL A 163 -1.41 -9.70 5.81
CA VAL A 163 -0.69 -10.17 4.62
C VAL A 163 -1.48 -11.30 4.00
N ALA A 164 -1.77 -11.21 2.70
CA ALA A 164 -2.42 -12.29 1.96
C ALA A 164 -1.53 -12.80 0.83
N SER A 165 -1.41 -14.13 0.74
CA SER A 165 -0.67 -14.82 -0.31
C SER A 165 -1.17 -16.25 -0.42
N HIS A 166 -1.14 -16.81 -1.64
CA HIS A 166 -1.35 -18.26 -1.86
C HIS A 166 -0.13 -19.09 -1.45
N THR A 167 0.99 -18.44 -1.07
CA THR A 167 2.22 -19.09 -0.61
C THR A 167 2.43 -18.84 0.87
N GLU A 168 2.20 -19.85 1.72
CA GLU A 168 2.36 -19.75 3.18
C GLU A 168 3.76 -19.27 3.59
N ALA A 169 4.80 -19.72 2.89
CA ALA A 169 6.17 -19.30 3.17
C ALA A 169 6.36 -17.78 3.04
N LEU A 170 5.69 -17.12 2.09
CA LEU A 170 5.73 -15.66 1.95
C LEU A 170 4.95 -14.97 3.08
N VAL A 171 3.82 -15.52 3.50
CA VAL A 171 3.07 -15.02 4.66
C VAL A 171 3.96 -15.03 5.91
N LEU A 172 4.60 -16.17 6.19
CA LEU A 172 5.49 -16.34 7.34
C LEU A 172 6.73 -15.43 7.27
N LEU A 173 7.32 -15.28 6.08
CA LEU A 173 8.44 -14.35 5.88
C LEU A 173 8.02 -12.91 6.15
N THR A 174 6.89 -12.49 5.62
CA THR A 174 6.35 -11.13 5.82
C THR A 174 6.02 -10.87 7.29
N GLN A 175 5.45 -11.86 7.98
CA GLN A 175 5.24 -11.80 9.43
C GLN A 175 6.57 -11.64 10.18
N LYS A 176 7.60 -12.42 9.87
CA LYS A 176 8.92 -12.30 10.50
C LYS A 176 9.52 -10.90 10.36
N VAL A 177 9.30 -10.26 9.20
CA VAL A 177 9.80 -8.90 8.94
C VAL A 177 9.02 -7.84 9.71
N PHE A 178 7.69 -7.92 9.74
CA PHE A 178 6.86 -6.81 10.22
C PHE A 178 6.15 -7.05 11.55
N HIS A 179 5.98 -8.31 11.99
CA HIS A 179 5.30 -8.60 13.28
C HIS A 179 6.25 -8.37 14.45
N SER A 180 6.53 -7.11 14.74
CA SER A 180 7.44 -6.69 15.81
C SER A 180 6.93 -5.42 16.51
N GLY A 181 7.48 -5.10 17.67
CA GLY A 181 7.08 -3.92 18.43
C GLY A 181 5.57 -3.88 18.67
N ARG A 182 4.94 -2.79 18.22
CA ARG A 182 3.49 -2.57 18.31
C ARG A 182 2.71 -2.91 17.05
N MET A 183 3.38 -3.45 16.01
CA MET A 183 2.71 -3.90 14.79
C MET A 183 2.36 -5.38 14.87
N ARG A 184 1.17 -5.73 14.42
CA ARG A 184 0.69 -7.12 14.33
C ARG A 184 0.32 -7.43 12.90
N ILE A 185 0.82 -8.58 12.39
CA ILE A 185 0.55 -9.04 11.03
C ILE A 185 -0.23 -10.35 11.10
N TYR A 186 -1.39 -10.36 10.49
CA TYR A 186 -2.26 -11.54 10.36
C TYR A 186 -2.13 -12.11 8.95
N GLY A 187 -2.04 -13.43 8.86
CA GLY A 187 -1.97 -14.15 7.58
C GLY A 187 -3.35 -14.42 7.00
N SER A 188 -3.44 -14.43 5.67
CA SER A 188 -4.62 -14.78 4.88
C SER A 188 -4.19 -15.44 3.57
N ASP A 189 -5.08 -16.21 2.97
CA ASP A 189 -4.94 -16.73 1.60
C ASP A 189 -5.81 -15.95 0.59
N ASP A 190 -6.64 -14.99 1.06
CA ASP A 190 -7.57 -14.21 0.25
C ASP A 190 -6.93 -12.92 -0.29
N VAL A 191 -6.14 -13.04 -1.35
CA VAL A 191 -5.50 -11.92 -2.03
C VAL A 191 -6.55 -10.96 -2.61
N VAL A 192 -7.58 -11.50 -3.27
CA VAL A 192 -8.66 -10.72 -3.91
C VAL A 192 -9.42 -9.88 -2.90
N GLY A 193 -9.85 -10.48 -1.78
CA GLY A 193 -10.59 -9.76 -0.75
C GLY A 193 -9.77 -8.65 -0.09
N VAL A 194 -8.48 -8.90 0.15
CA VAL A 194 -7.56 -7.90 0.73
C VAL A 194 -7.33 -6.72 -0.21
N GLU A 195 -7.15 -6.96 -1.52
CA GLU A 195 -6.97 -5.90 -2.51
C GLU A 195 -8.22 -5.07 -2.70
N LEU A 196 -9.38 -5.72 -2.90
CA LEU A 196 -10.66 -5.03 -3.11
C LEU A 196 -11.07 -4.22 -1.88
N GLY A 197 -10.91 -4.77 -0.67
CA GLY A 197 -11.13 -4.02 0.56
C GLY A 197 -10.31 -2.73 0.60
N GLY A 198 -9.02 -2.83 0.30
CA GLY A 198 -8.11 -1.70 0.23
C GLY A 198 -8.42 -0.69 -0.87
N ALA A 199 -8.98 -1.13 -2.01
CA ALA A 199 -9.36 -0.27 -3.13
C ALA A 199 -10.68 0.47 -2.88
N ILE A 200 -11.75 -0.26 -2.58
CA ILE A 200 -13.12 0.26 -2.48
C ILE A 200 -13.29 1.18 -1.27
N LYS A 201 -12.62 0.91 -0.15
CA LYS A 201 -12.64 1.81 1.01
C LYS A 201 -12.31 3.26 0.67
N ASN A 202 -11.43 3.48 -0.30
CA ASN A 202 -11.00 4.82 -0.70
C ASN A 202 -12.13 5.58 -1.41
N VAL A 203 -12.94 4.90 -2.21
CA VAL A 203 -14.14 5.47 -2.84
C VAL A 203 -15.18 5.80 -1.78
N LEU A 204 -15.43 4.88 -0.85
CA LEU A 204 -16.38 5.07 0.24
C LEU A 204 -15.94 6.20 1.19
N ALA A 205 -14.65 6.39 1.39
CA ALA A 205 -14.13 7.52 2.17
C ALA A 205 -14.38 8.87 1.48
N ILE A 206 -14.32 8.95 0.14
CA ILE A 206 -14.75 10.16 -0.59
C ILE A 206 -16.23 10.41 -0.37
N ALA A 207 -17.08 9.38 -0.54
CA ALA A 207 -18.53 9.51 -0.35
C ALA A 207 -18.90 9.97 1.08
N THR A 208 -18.26 9.41 2.11
CA THR A 208 -18.46 9.86 3.49
C THR A 208 -17.96 11.28 3.72
N GLY A 209 -16.82 11.66 3.10
CA GLY A 209 -16.32 13.03 3.12
C GLY A 209 -17.31 14.03 2.50
N ILE A 210 -17.99 13.67 1.40
CA ILE A 210 -19.06 14.49 0.82
C ILE A 210 -20.20 14.65 1.82
N GLY A 211 -20.68 13.58 2.44
CA GLY A 211 -21.71 13.63 3.46
C GLY A 211 -21.36 14.52 4.65
N ASP A 212 -20.10 14.46 5.11
CA ASP A 212 -19.58 15.31 6.18
C ASP A 212 -19.54 16.78 5.77
N GLY A 213 -19.04 17.06 4.55
CA GLY A 213 -18.94 18.43 4.04
C GLY A 213 -20.29 19.09 3.79
N LEU A 214 -21.32 18.31 3.48
CA LEU A 214 -22.73 18.74 3.38
C LEU A 214 -23.44 18.87 4.74
N GLY A 215 -22.77 18.53 5.85
CA GLY A 215 -23.36 18.62 7.18
C GLY A 215 -24.47 17.63 7.47
N LEU A 216 -24.49 16.45 6.78
CA LEU A 216 -25.56 15.45 6.93
C LEU A 216 -25.57 14.73 8.29
N GLY A 217 -24.50 14.89 9.08
CA GLY A 217 -24.40 14.39 10.44
C GLY A 217 -23.95 12.91 10.55
N LEU A 218 -23.79 12.47 11.80
CA LEU A 218 -23.21 11.15 12.11
C LEU A 218 -24.11 9.98 11.73
N ASN A 219 -25.43 10.14 11.78
CA ASN A 219 -26.37 9.10 11.38
C ASN A 219 -26.25 8.78 9.88
N ALA A 220 -26.13 9.81 9.04
CA ALA A 220 -25.92 9.64 7.60
C ALA A 220 -24.56 8.97 7.31
N ARG A 221 -23.50 9.38 8.02
CA ARG A 221 -22.18 8.72 7.93
C ARG A 221 -22.26 7.24 8.27
N ALA A 222 -22.92 6.88 9.38
CA ALA A 222 -23.10 5.48 9.79
C ALA A 222 -23.87 4.67 8.73
N ALA A 223 -24.94 5.24 8.17
CA ALA A 223 -25.71 4.62 7.11
C ALA A 223 -24.89 4.41 5.83
N LEU A 224 -24.10 5.41 5.41
CA LEU A 224 -23.19 5.32 4.25
C LEU A 224 -22.14 4.23 4.44
N LEU A 225 -21.51 4.15 5.61
CA LEU A 225 -20.51 3.13 5.93
C LEU A 225 -21.12 1.73 5.91
N THR A 226 -22.30 1.55 6.52
CA THR A 226 -22.99 0.25 6.56
C THR A 226 -23.38 -0.21 5.15
N ARG A 227 -23.95 0.69 4.35
CA ARG A 227 -24.31 0.38 2.97
C ARG A 227 -23.08 0.11 2.12
N GLY A 228 -22.07 0.97 2.22
CA GLY A 228 -20.82 0.83 1.48
C GLY A 228 -20.09 -0.47 1.80
N LEU A 229 -20.05 -0.89 3.08
CA LEU A 229 -19.49 -2.16 3.48
C LEU A 229 -20.25 -3.35 2.88
N ALA A 230 -21.58 -3.28 2.83
CA ALA A 230 -22.41 -4.32 2.20
C ALA A 230 -22.13 -4.43 0.69
N GLU A 231 -21.96 -3.31 -0.02
CA GLU A 231 -21.60 -3.31 -1.45
C GLU A 231 -20.17 -3.82 -1.67
N MET A 232 -19.20 -3.39 -0.84
CA MET A 232 -17.84 -3.91 -0.86
C MET A 232 -17.82 -5.43 -0.68
N MET A 233 -18.57 -5.96 0.29
CA MET A 233 -18.66 -7.40 0.53
C MET A 233 -19.23 -8.16 -0.66
N ARG A 234 -20.31 -7.64 -1.30
CA ARG A 234 -20.87 -8.25 -2.50
C ARG A 234 -19.85 -8.29 -3.64
N LEU A 235 -19.12 -7.20 -3.85
CA LEU A 235 -18.08 -7.13 -4.87
C LEU A 235 -16.94 -8.12 -4.58
N ILE A 236 -16.46 -8.20 -3.34
CA ILE A 236 -15.43 -9.15 -2.92
C ILE A 236 -15.88 -10.59 -3.26
N ILE A 237 -17.11 -10.97 -2.87
CA ILE A 237 -17.63 -12.32 -3.15
C ILE A 237 -17.78 -12.56 -4.65
N ALA A 238 -18.30 -11.59 -5.40
CA ALA A 238 -18.49 -11.70 -6.85
C ALA A 238 -17.17 -11.88 -7.61
N MET A 239 -16.07 -11.31 -7.07
CA MET A 239 -14.72 -11.42 -7.63
C MET A 239 -13.92 -12.63 -7.09
N GLY A 240 -14.56 -13.51 -6.30
CA GLY A 240 -13.95 -14.75 -5.79
C GLY A 240 -13.22 -14.60 -4.44
N GLY A 241 -13.32 -13.47 -3.77
CA GLY A 241 -12.80 -13.27 -2.42
C GLY A 241 -13.78 -13.75 -1.34
N LYS A 242 -13.37 -13.64 -0.07
CA LYS A 242 -14.10 -14.18 1.09
C LYS A 242 -14.85 -13.08 1.84
N SER A 243 -16.06 -13.35 2.29
CA SER A 243 -16.88 -12.42 3.08
C SER A 243 -16.21 -12.01 4.41
N GLU A 244 -15.47 -12.93 5.02
CA GLU A 244 -14.75 -12.71 6.28
C GLU A 244 -13.67 -11.63 6.12
N THR A 245 -13.04 -11.53 4.95
CA THR A 245 -12.05 -10.50 4.65
C THR A 245 -12.68 -9.11 4.65
N ALA A 246 -13.91 -8.98 4.11
CA ALA A 246 -14.65 -7.71 4.16
C ALA A 246 -14.95 -7.26 5.60
N MET A 247 -15.18 -8.18 6.52
CA MET A 247 -15.45 -7.91 7.94
C MET A 247 -14.17 -7.81 8.79
N GLY A 248 -13.01 -8.04 8.17
CA GLY A 248 -11.70 -8.00 8.82
C GLY A 248 -11.00 -6.63 8.76
N LEU A 249 -9.68 -6.67 9.01
CA LEU A 249 -8.83 -5.47 9.05
C LEU A 249 -8.83 -4.72 7.72
N THR A 250 -8.76 -5.41 6.60
CA THR A 250 -8.63 -4.80 5.26
C THR A 250 -9.95 -4.30 4.69
N GLY A 251 -11.07 -4.80 5.20
CA GLY A 251 -12.41 -4.33 4.87
C GLY A 251 -12.90 -3.28 5.87
N VAL A 252 -13.72 -3.69 6.86
CA VAL A 252 -14.34 -2.78 7.82
C VAL A 252 -13.32 -1.97 8.62
N GLY A 253 -12.20 -2.56 9.02
CA GLY A 253 -11.19 -1.86 9.82
C GLY A 253 -10.58 -0.68 9.08
N ASP A 254 -10.10 -0.91 7.85
CA ASP A 254 -9.48 0.14 7.04
C ASP A 254 -10.52 1.15 6.49
N LEU A 255 -11.76 0.69 6.25
CA LEU A 255 -12.89 1.58 5.90
C LEU A 255 -13.19 2.57 7.02
N ILE A 256 -13.38 2.09 8.26
CA ILE A 256 -13.66 2.96 9.41
C ILE A 256 -12.53 3.98 9.58
N LEU A 257 -11.27 3.53 9.63
CA LEU A 257 -10.13 4.43 9.76
C LEU A 257 -10.11 5.51 8.68
N THR A 258 -10.31 5.11 7.42
CA THR A 258 -10.20 6.02 6.27
C THR A 258 -11.39 6.98 6.16
N ALA A 259 -12.58 6.54 6.53
CA ALA A 259 -13.81 7.34 6.46
C ALA A 259 -14.03 8.27 7.67
N THR A 260 -13.36 8.00 8.80
CA THR A 260 -13.53 8.82 10.02
C THR A 260 -12.29 9.59 10.43
N GLY A 261 -11.10 9.14 10.00
CA GLY A 261 -9.83 9.76 10.40
C GLY A 261 -9.56 11.08 9.68
N ASP A 262 -9.06 12.07 10.40
CA ASP A 262 -8.73 13.40 9.86
C ASP A 262 -7.51 13.38 8.93
N LEU A 263 -6.65 12.37 9.07
CA LEU A 263 -5.50 12.14 8.18
C LEU A 263 -5.90 11.53 6.82
N SER A 264 -7.17 11.19 6.63
CA SER A 264 -7.66 10.58 5.38
C SER A 264 -7.75 11.60 4.25
N ARG A 265 -6.84 11.50 3.28
CA ARG A 265 -6.86 12.32 2.07
C ARG A 265 -8.12 12.12 1.24
N ASN A 266 -8.61 10.89 1.14
CA ASN A 266 -9.84 10.60 0.39
C ASN A 266 -11.07 11.25 1.04
N ARG A 267 -11.19 11.22 2.37
CA ARG A 267 -12.24 11.95 3.09
C ARG A 267 -12.12 13.46 2.86
N GLN A 268 -10.90 14.03 2.89
CA GLN A 268 -10.65 15.44 2.62
C GLN A 268 -11.02 15.83 1.18
N VAL A 269 -10.81 14.95 0.18
CA VAL A 269 -11.32 15.14 -1.19
C VAL A 269 -12.83 15.34 -1.16
N GLY A 270 -13.56 14.42 -0.52
CA GLY A 270 -15.02 14.48 -0.43
C GLY A 270 -15.51 15.77 0.22
N MET A 271 -14.92 16.19 1.33
CA MET A 271 -15.27 17.43 2.03
C MET A 271 -15.05 18.69 1.16
N GLN A 272 -13.97 18.73 0.39
CA GLN A 272 -13.69 19.87 -0.49
C GLN A 272 -14.63 19.93 -1.70
N LEU A 273 -15.00 18.76 -2.26
CA LEU A 273 -16.02 18.65 -3.32
C LEU A 273 -17.38 19.15 -2.84
N ALA A 274 -17.80 18.76 -1.63
CA ALA A 274 -19.02 19.25 -1.00
C ALA A 274 -19.02 20.77 -0.78
N GLY A 275 -17.84 21.36 -0.56
CA GLY A 275 -17.63 22.82 -0.47
C GLY A 275 -17.68 23.55 -1.82
N GLY A 276 -18.03 22.86 -2.93
CA GLY A 276 -18.21 23.46 -4.26
C GLY A 276 -16.92 23.58 -5.09
N LYS A 277 -15.77 23.05 -4.63
CA LYS A 277 -14.55 23.01 -5.45
C LYS A 277 -14.67 21.97 -6.55
N SER A 278 -14.15 22.26 -7.73
CA SER A 278 -13.99 21.28 -8.80
C SER A 278 -12.98 20.19 -8.43
N LEU A 279 -13.10 19.00 -9.01
CA LEU A 279 -12.16 17.91 -8.78
C LEU A 279 -10.72 18.32 -9.12
N SER A 280 -10.53 19.08 -10.19
CA SER A 280 -9.21 19.59 -10.62
C SER A 280 -8.57 20.50 -9.57
N GLU A 281 -9.33 21.43 -8.97
CA GLU A 281 -8.86 22.29 -7.90
C GLU A 281 -8.48 21.51 -6.64
N VAL A 282 -9.32 20.51 -6.28
CA VAL A 282 -9.06 19.64 -5.12
C VAL A 282 -7.76 18.85 -5.30
N LEU A 283 -7.55 18.25 -6.47
CA LEU A 283 -6.34 17.47 -6.76
C LEU A 283 -5.08 18.35 -6.81
N ALA A 284 -5.17 19.57 -7.35
CA ALA A 284 -4.06 20.52 -7.35
C ALA A 284 -3.65 20.94 -5.92
N ASN A 285 -4.62 21.16 -5.04
CA ASN A 285 -4.37 21.55 -3.65
C ASN A 285 -3.79 20.45 -2.78
N LEU A 286 -4.11 19.17 -3.07
CA LEU A 286 -3.65 18.03 -2.27
C LEU A 286 -2.20 17.60 -2.60
N GLY A 287 -1.63 18.09 -3.71
CA GLY A 287 -0.24 17.85 -4.11
C GLY A 287 0.10 16.38 -4.48
N HIS A 288 -0.84 15.45 -4.31
CA HIS A 288 -0.70 14.03 -4.63
C HIS A 288 -2.05 13.45 -5.08
N VAL A 289 -2.02 12.49 -6.00
CA VAL A 289 -3.24 11.83 -6.47
C VAL A 289 -3.90 11.05 -5.34
N ALA A 290 -5.16 11.36 -5.05
CA ALA A 290 -5.98 10.53 -4.16
C ALA A 290 -6.36 9.23 -4.89
N GLU A 291 -5.94 8.09 -4.36
CA GLU A 291 -6.17 6.78 -4.98
C GLU A 291 -7.67 6.49 -5.18
N GLY A 292 -8.53 6.98 -4.27
CA GLY A 292 -9.98 6.83 -4.38
C GLY A 292 -10.60 7.48 -5.62
N VAL A 293 -10.02 8.57 -6.14
CA VAL A 293 -10.52 9.21 -7.37
C VAL A 293 -10.28 8.30 -8.58
N ARG A 294 -9.09 7.70 -8.68
CA ARG A 294 -8.79 6.75 -9.75
C ARG A 294 -9.63 5.48 -9.65
N CYS A 295 -9.79 4.96 -8.42
CA CYS A 295 -10.66 3.80 -8.18
C CYS A 295 -12.12 4.09 -8.55
N ALA A 296 -12.65 5.27 -8.22
CA ALA A 296 -14.03 5.62 -8.57
C ALA A 296 -14.27 5.62 -10.08
N GLN A 297 -13.28 6.07 -10.86
CA GLN A 297 -13.34 6.03 -12.33
C GLN A 297 -13.25 4.60 -12.89
N ALA A 298 -12.53 3.70 -12.21
CA ALA A 298 -12.38 2.31 -12.65
C ALA A 298 -13.59 1.42 -12.34
N VAL A 299 -14.45 1.80 -11.37
CA VAL A 299 -15.65 1.03 -10.95
C VAL A 299 -16.94 1.64 -11.47
N SER A 300 -16.92 2.78 -12.16
CA SER A 300 -18.07 3.42 -12.78
C SER A 300 -18.30 2.93 -14.21
#